data_ca79ade89afc7b2e0b747aba9a9ab51b
#
_entry.id   ca79ade89afc7b2e0b747aba9a9ab51b
#
_cell.length_a   1.000
_cell.length_b   1.000
_cell.length_c   1.000
_cell.angle_alpha   90.00
_cell.angle_beta   90.00
_cell.angle_gamma   90.00
#
_symmetry.space_group_name_H-M   'P 1'
#
loop_
_entity.id
_entity.type
_entity.pdbx_description
1 polymer ?
#
loop_
_entity_poly.entity_id
_entity_poly.type
_entity_poly.pdbx_seq_one_letter_code
_entity_poly.pdbx_strand_id
1 'polypeptide(L)'
;ARDDIMGYGDPDGSPQLRRALASHLRVNRGITCDAEQIFIVGGAQQAFHLIGSTLLNPGENVWFENPGAIGARNSLIACGANLVPVPVDTEGLQVETALRLSPRFRLAFVTPSHQQPLGCVMSLARRFALLHAAQQCGAWVIEDDYDGEFFFGGRPPPTLKSVDTHGQVIYVGTFSKSLFPALRLGYLLAPPALGRPEP
;
A
#
# COMPACT_ATOMS: atom_id res chain seq x y z
N ALA A 1 -11.56 -23.82 -25.53
CA ALA A 1 -11.06 -23.33 -24.24
C ALA A 1 -10.44 -21.91 -24.31
N ARG A 2 -10.86 -21.08 -25.26
CA ARG A 2 -10.45 -19.66 -25.39
C ARG A 2 -11.62 -18.67 -25.42
N ASP A 3 -12.85 -19.13 -25.30
CA ASP A 3 -14.06 -18.28 -25.33
C ASP A 3 -14.24 -17.43 -24.07
N ASP A 4 -13.54 -17.80 -22.98
CA ASP A 4 -13.61 -17.12 -21.69
C ASP A 4 -12.82 -15.80 -21.62
N ILE A 5 -11.93 -15.55 -22.60
CA ILE A 5 -11.09 -14.34 -22.65
C ILE A 5 -11.83 -13.15 -23.25
N MET A 6 -12.90 -13.38 -24.02
CA MET A 6 -13.65 -12.36 -24.75
C MET A 6 -14.87 -11.83 -23.98
N GLY A 7 -15.17 -12.42 -22.82
CA GLY A 7 -16.25 -11.99 -21.94
C GLY A 7 -15.81 -10.99 -20.87
N TYR A 8 -16.77 -10.48 -20.10
CA TYR A 8 -16.48 -9.72 -18.88
C TYR A 8 -15.85 -10.67 -17.87
N GLY A 9 -14.58 -10.44 -17.54
CA GLY A 9 -13.87 -11.19 -16.50
C GLY A 9 -14.35 -10.87 -15.09
N ASP A 10 -13.71 -11.54 -14.09
CA ASP A 10 -13.91 -11.21 -12.68
C ASP A 10 -13.48 -9.74 -12.42
N PRO A 11 -14.32 -8.90 -11.81
CA PRO A 11 -14.01 -7.49 -11.56
C PRO A 11 -12.76 -7.30 -10.71
N ASP A 12 -12.39 -8.28 -9.88
CA ASP A 12 -11.15 -8.25 -9.08
C ASP A 12 -9.91 -8.66 -9.90
N GLY A 13 -10.10 -9.06 -11.15
CA GLY A 13 -9.06 -9.55 -12.07
C GLY A 13 -8.94 -11.07 -12.09
N SER A 14 -8.14 -11.57 -13.02
CA SER A 14 -7.96 -13.02 -13.28
C SER A 14 -7.68 -13.80 -12.00
N PRO A 15 -8.50 -14.83 -11.66
CA PRO A 15 -8.26 -15.68 -10.49
C PRO A 15 -6.92 -16.41 -10.53
N GLN A 16 -6.43 -16.73 -11.74
CA GLN A 16 -5.12 -17.37 -11.93
C GLN A 16 -3.99 -16.41 -11.52
N LEU A 17 -4.06 -15.13 -11.96
CA LEU A 17 -3.09 -14.12 -11.60
C LEU A 17 -3.11 -13.83 -10.10
N ARG A 18 -4.28 -13.70 -9.50
CA ARG A 18 -4.43 -13.46 -8.06
C ARG A 18 -3.82 -14.59 -7.22
N ARG A 19 -4.04 -15.86 -7.59
CA ARG A 19 -3.41 -17.03 -6.93
C ARG A 19 -1.89 -17.04 -7.10
N ALA A 20 -1.40 -16.72 -8.29
CA ALA A 20 0.04 -16.62 -8.54
C ALA A 20 0.68 -15.51 -7.70
N LEU A 21 0.02 -14.35 -7.58
CA LEU A 21 0.46 -13.25 -6.72
C LEU A 21 0.45 -13.62 -5.24
N ALA A 22 -0.59 -14.28 -4.73
CA ALA A 22 -0.62 -14.73 -3.34
C ALA A 22 0.55 -15.65 -3.01
N SER A 23 0.88 -16.58 -3.91
CA SER A 23 2.06 -17.45 -3.79
C SER A 23 3.37 -16.67 -3.82
N HIS A 24 3.50 -15.74 -4.76
CA HIS A 24 4.67 -14.87 -4.91
C HIS A 24 4.92 -14.01 -3.67
N LEU A 25 3.88 -13.35 -3.16
CA LEU A 25 3.95 -12.51 -1.96
C LEU A 25 4.37 -13.29 -0.72
N ARG A 26 3.87 -14.52 -0.58
CA ARG A 26 4.27 -15.42 0.51
C ARG A 26 5.77 -15.73 0.47
N VAL A 27 6.28 -16.11 -0.70
CA VAL A 27 7.67 -16.56 -0.85
C VAL A 27 8.66 -15.40 -0.81
N ASN A 28 8.35 -14.30 -1.51
CA ASN A 28 9.32 -13.22 -1.75
C ASN A 28 9.17 -12.05 -0.80
N ARG A 29 7.98 -11.84 -0.23
CA ARG A 29 7.70 -10.69 0.65
C ARG A 29 7.30 -11.08 2.08
N GLY A 30 7.15 -12.38 2.35
CA GLY A 30 6.71 -12.88 3.67
C GLY A 30 5.26 -12.51 4.02
N ILE A 31 4.44 -12.17 3.00
CA ILE A 31 3.05 -11.78 3.18
C ILE A 31 2.16 -13.00 2.97
N THR A 32 1.45 -13.43 4.01
CA THR A 32 0.42 -14.47 3.91
C THR A 32 -0.93 -13.82 3.63
N CYS A 33 -1.54 -14.19 2.51
CA CYS A 33 -2.86 -13.69 2.10
C CYS A 33 -3.58 -14.72 1.22
N ASP A 34 -4.89 -14.55 1.10
CA ASP A 34 -5.74 -15.29 0.18
C ASP A 34 -5.86 -14.52 -1.15
N ALA A 35 -6.11 -15.24 -2.24
CA ALA A 35 -6.26 -14.65 -3.56
C ALA A 35 -7.46 -13.68 -3.64
N GLU A 36 -8.46 -13.88 -2.81
CA GLU A 36 -9.68 -13.09 -2.68
C GLU A 36 -9.43 -11.69 -2.10
N GLN A 37 -8.30 -11.51 -1.41
CA GLN A 37 -7.86 -10.22 -0.88
C GLN A 37 -7.11 -9.37 -1.92
N ILE A 38 -6.76 -9.96 -3.08
CA ILE A 38 -5.97 -9.30 -4.13
C ILE A 38 -6.89 -8.76 -5.21
N PHE A 39 -6.72 -7.49 -5.54
CA PHE A 39 -7.43 -6.78 -6.61
C PHE A 39 -6.42 -6.33 -7.66
N ILE A 40 -6.65 -6.70 -8.92
CA ILE A 40 -5.81 -6.28 -10.05
C ILE A 40 -6.31 -4.92 -10.53
N VAL A 41 -5.38 -3.99 -10.70
CA VAL A 41 -5.68 -2.59 -11.05
C VAL A 41 -4.80 -2.10 -12.20
N GLY A 42 -5.19 -1.02 -12.86
CA GLY A 42 -4.46 -0.35 -13.94
C GLY A 42 -3.24 0.46 -13.46
N GLY A 43 -2.49 -0.09 -12.49
CA GLY A 43 -1.31 0.51 -11.89
C GLY A 43 -1.57 1.18 -10.54
N ALA A 44 -0.48 1.57 -9.85
CA ALA A 44 -0.53 2.09 -8.49
C ALA A 44 -1.41 3.35 -8.33
N GLN A 45 -1.48 4.22 -9.35
CA GLN A 45 -2.31 5.42 -9.31
C GLN A 45 -3.81 5.08 -9.17
N GLN A 46 -4.28 4.04 -9.88
CA GLN A 46 -5.65 3.58 -9.73
C GLN A 46 -5.88 2.98 -8.34
N ALA A 47 -4.90 2.25 -7.80
CA ALA A 47 -4.98 1.73 -6.43
C ALA A 47 -5.15 2.87 -5.40
N PHE A 48 -4.32 3.92 -5.48
CA PHE A 48 -4.40 5.05 -4.56
C PHE A 48 -5.73 5.79 -4.65
N HIS A 49 -6.22 5.99 -5.89
CA HIS A 49 -7.53 6.60 -6.10
C HIS A 49 -8.66 5.74 -5.54
N LEU A 50 -8.64 4.44 -5.80
CA LEU A 50 -9.64 3.49 -5.28
C LEU A 50 -9.66 3.48 -3.75
N ILE A 51 -8.48 3.39 -3.11
CA ILE A 51 -8.36 3.44 -1.65
C ILE A 51 -8.90 4.77 -1.10
N GLY A 52 -8.45 5.89 -1.68
CA GLY A 52 -8.86 7.21 -1.23
C GLY A 52 -10.36 7.45 -1.38
N SER A 53 -10.95 7.12 -2.54
CA SER A 53 -12.38 7.30 -2.81
C SER A 53 -13.29 6.39 -1.96
N THR A 54 -12.76 5.24 -1.50
CA THR A 54 -13.52 4.28 -0.69
C THR A 54 -13.42 4.57 0.80
N LEU A 55 -12.25 4.99 1.28
CA LEU A 55 -11.97 5.05 2.72
C LEU A 55 -11.92 6.46 3.30
N LEU A 56 -11.85 7.51 2.47
CA LEU A 56 -11.80 8.90 2.93
C LEU A 56 -13.14 9.60 2.75
N ASN A 57 -13.52 10.36 3.76
CA ASN A 57 -14.45 11.46 3.61
C ASN A 57 -13.67 12.76 3.34
N PRO A 58 -14.24 13.73 2.61
CA PRO A 58 -13.59 15.01 2.36
C PRO A 58 -13.15 15.69 3.66
N GLY A 59 -11.89 16.14 3.69
CA GLY A 59 -11.29 16.82 4.84
C GLY A 59 -10.66 15.90 5.89
N GLU A 60 -10.77 14.59 5.77
CA GLU A 60 -10.09 13.68 6.71
C GLU A 60 -8.57 13.74 6.56
N ASN A 61 -7.88 13.68 7.69
CA ASN A 61 -6.42 13.79 7.75
C ASN A 61 -5.75 12.53 7.22
N VAL A 62 -4.77 12.75 6.34
CA VAL A 62 -3.89 11.70 5.80
C VAL A 62 -2.45 12.06 6.10
N TRP A 63 -1.75 11.23 6.89
CA TRP A 63 -0.32 11.36 7.07
C TRP A 63 0.39 10.99 5.78
N PHE A 64 1.22 11.91 5.28
CA PHE A 64 1.90 11.74 4.01
C PHE A 64 3.38 12.10 4.14
N GLU A 65 4.25 11.23 3.64
CA GLU A 65 5.70 11.47 3.63
C GLU A 65 6.06 12.80 2.95
N ASN A 66 6.94 13.59 3.59
CA ASN A 66 7.45 14.84 3.05
C ASN A 66 8.97 14.92 3.15
N PRO A 67 9.71 14.81 2.01
CA PRO A 67 9.18 14.62 0.64
C PRO A 67 8.57 13.23 0.43
N GLY A 68 7.67 13.09 -0.54
CA GLY A 68 6.98 11.85 -0.85
C GLY A 68 6.50 11.75 -2.30
N ALA A 69 5.90 10.62 -2.65
CA ALA A 69 5.47 10.26 -4.01
C ALA A 69 4.40 11.22 -4.56
N ILE A 70 4.77 12.06 -5.55
CA ILE A 70 3.88 13.09 -6.12
C ILE A 70 2.59 12.51 -6.68
N GLY A 71 2.66 11.35 -7.33
CA GLY A 71 1.48 10.70 -7.91
C GLY A 71 0.46 10.27 -6.86
N ALA A 72 0.91 9.64 -5.77
CA ALA A 72 0.06 9.26 -4.65
C ALA A 72 -0.55 10.49 -3.98
N ARG A 73 0.28 11.52 -3.76
CA ARG A 73 -0.16 12.81 -3.21
C ARG A 73 -1.34 13.39 -3.99
N ASN A 74 -1.20 13.50 -5.31
CA ASN A 74 -2.23 14.07 -6.17
C ASN A 74 -3.50 13.21 -6.20
N SER A 75 -3.38 11.88 -6.19
CA SER A 75 -4.52 10.96 -6.13
C SER A 75 -5.31 11.14 -4.84
N LEU A 76 -4.65 11.23 -3.69
CA LEU A 76 -5.31 11.39 -2.40
C LEU A 76 -5.97 12.77 -2.24
N ILE A 77 -5.32 13.84 -2.72
CA ILE A 77 -5.91 15.18 -2.78
C ILE A 77 -7.19 15.18 -3.63
N ALA A 78 -7.16 14.52 -4.79
CA ALA A 78 -8.34 14.41 -5.65
C ALA A 78 -9.51 13.67 -4.99
N CYS A 79 -9.23 12.80 -3.99
CA CYS A 79 -10.24 12.15 -3.15
C CYS A 79 -10.70 13.01 -1.96
N GLY A 80 -10.24 14.26 -1.85
CA GLY A 80 -10.64 15.16 -0.78
C GLY A 80 -9.80 15.07 0.52
N ALA A 81 -8.64 14.38 0.47
CA ALA A 81 -7.77 14.26 1.64
C ALA A 81 -7.23 15.60 2.11
N ASN A 82 -7.22 15.81 3.44
CA ASN A 82 -6.42 16.83 4.08
C ASN A 82 -5.04 16.23 4.38
N LEU A 83 -4.05 16.50 3.51
CA LEU A 83 -2.71 15.94 3.67
C LEU A 83 -1.97 16.62 4.81
N VAL A 84 -1.48 15.83 5.75
CA VAL A 84 -0.57 16.24 6.82
C VAL A 84 0.85 15.87 6.40
N PRO A 85 1.69 16.83 5.98
CA PRO A 85 3.04 16.54 5.54
C PRO A 85 3.93 16.17 6.72
N VAL A 86 4.35 14.91 6.78
CA VAL A 86 5.19 14.39 7.87
C VAL A 86 6.64 14.29 7.38
N PRO A 87 7.60 14.89 8.11
CA PRO A 87 9.01 14.78 7.75
C PRO A 87 9.50 13.33 7.73
N VAL A 88 10.44 13.07 6.83
CA VAL A 88 11.14 11.79 6.70
C VAL A 88 12.60 11.98 7.11
N ASP A 89 13.14 11.05 7.87
CA ASP A 89 14.55 10.96 8.23
C ASP A 89 15.19 9.65 7.73
N THR A 90 16.38 9.34 8.16
CA THR A 90 17.09 8.11 7.75
C THR A 90 16.39 6.82 8.18
N GLU A 91 15.42 6.89 9.09
CA GLU A 91 14.61 5.77 9.55
C GLU A 91 13.18 5.77 8.98
N GLY A 92 12.87 6.67 8.05
CA GLY A 92 11.56 6.80 7.42
C GLY A 92 10.68 7.89 8.02
N LEU A 93 9.36 7.80 7.82
CA LEU A 93 8.37 8.75 8.31
C LEU A 93 8.46 8.94 9.83
N GLN A 94 8.54 10.18 10.31
CA GLN A 94 8.67 10.53 11.72
C GLN A 94 7.33 10.43 12.46
N VAL A 95 7.01 9.26 13.00
CA VAL A 95 5.70 8.97 13.64
C VAL A 95 5.40 9.89 14.82
N GLU A 96 6.39 10.18 15.68
CA GLU A 96 6.19 11.09 16.82
C GLU A 96 5.87 12.52 16.37
N THR A 97 6.51 12.98 15.30
CA THR A 97 6.20 14.29 14.70
C THR A 97 4.81 14.27 14.08
N ALA A 98 4.43 13.19 13.40
CA ALA A 98 3.09 13.01 12.85
C ALA A 98 2.00 13.12 13.93
N LEU A 99 2.19 12.46 15.07
CA LEU A 99 1.28 12.51 16.23
C LEU A 99 1.16 13.94 16.80
N ARG A 100 2.24 14.72 16.81
CA ARG A 100 2.19 16.13 17.24
C ARG A 100 1.45 17.02 16.22
N LEU A 101 1.64 16.78 14.91
CA LEU A 101 0.99 17.55 13.84
C LEU A 101 -0.51 17.22 13.73
N SER A 102 -0.84 15.95 13.82
CA SER A 102 -2.22 15.47 13.74
C SER A 102 -2.37 14.17 14.53
N PRO A 103 -2.81 14.23 15.79
CA PRO A 103 -2.93 13.05 16.65
C PRO A 103 -4.00 12.06 16.19
N ARG A 104 -4.86 12.47 15.24
CA ARG A 104 -5.86 11.61 14.59
C ARG A 104 -5.72 11.71 13.09
N PHE A 105 -5.75 10.56 12.44
CA PHE A 105 -5.70 10.44 10.99
C PHE A 105 -6.57 9.28 10.51
N ARG A 106 -6.97 9.30 9.27
CA ARG A 106 -7.76 8.25 8.63
C ARG A 106 -6.91 7.29 7.83
N LEU A 107 -5.89 7.84 7.14
CA LEU A 107 -4.91 7.09 6.35
C LEU A 107 -3.50 7.58 6.66
N ALA A 108 -2.51 6.70 6.51
CA ALA A 108 -1.11 7.06 6.34
C ALA A 108 -0.60 6.48 5.03
N PHE A 109 0.18 7.25 4.26
CA PHE A 109 0.84 6.78 3.04
C PHE A 109 2.34 6.73 3.28
N VAL A 110 2.95 5.56 3.03
CA VAL A 110 4.39 5.33 3.21
C VAL A 110 4.97 4.45 2.11
N THR A 111 6.27 4.66 1.83
CA THR A 111 7.09 3.85 0.95
C THR A 111 8.23 3.19 1.76
N PRO A 112 7.93 2.21 2.64
CA PRO A 112 8.83 1.81 3.73
C PRO A 112 10.00 0.94 3.29
N SER A 113 9.91 0.28 2.15
CA SER A 113 10.98 -0.57 1.61
C SER A 113 12.07 0.24 0.93
N HIS A 114 11.69 1.36 0.29
CA HIS A 114 12.57 2.29 -0.40
C HIS A 114 11.86 3.63 -0.53
N GLN A 115 12.14 4.53 0.38
CA GLN A 115 11.42 5.82 0.46
C GLN A 115 11.60 6.65 -0.81
N GLN A 116 10.51 7.11 -1.37
CA GLN A 116 10.53 7.96 -2.56
C GLN A 116 10.36 9.44 -2.18
N PRO A 117 11.36 10.33 -2.48
CA PRO A 117 12.52 10.08 -3.34
C PRO A 117 13.85 9.85 -2.62
N LEU A 118 13.89 9.77 -1.29
CA LEU A 118 15.15 9.83 -0.51
C LEU A 118 15.92 8.49 -0.49
N GLY A 119 15.27 7.37 -0.79
CA GLY A 119 15.90 6.05 -0.85
C GLY A 119 16.18 5.42 0.52
N CYS A 120 15.77 6.03 1.62
CA CYS A 120 15.93 5.41 2.94
C CYS A 120 14.96 4.24 3.15
N VAL A 121 15.35 3.31 4.02
CA VAL A 121 14.53 2.16 4.42
C VAL A 121 13.95 2.43 5.80
N MET A 122 12.64 2.30 5.93
CA MET A 122 11.99 2.50 7.23
C MET A 122 12.45 1.43 8.23
N SER A 123 12.96 1.86 9.39
CA SER A 123 13.40 0.97 10.45
C SER A 123 12.25 0.13 11.02
N LEU A 124 12.58 -1.04 11.57
CA LEU A 124 11.58 -1.92 12.17
C LEU A 124 10.87 -1.25 13.35
N ALA A 125 11.60 -0.49 14.17
CA ALA A 125 11.03 0.28 15.27
C ALA A 125 10.00 1.30 14.77
N ARG A 126 10.31 1.99 13.67
CA ARG A 126 9.42 2.98 13.05
C ARG A 126 8.17 2.32 12.45
N ARG A 127 8.31 1.12 11.85
CA ARG A 127 7.17 0.33 11.35
C ARG A 127 6.20 -0.01 12.47
N PHE A 128 6.69 -0.52 13.60
CA PHE A 128 5.85 -0.82 14.76
C PHE A 128 5.20 0.43 15.36
N ALA A 129 5.92 1.54 15.45
CA ALA A 129 5.37 2.80 15.94
C ALA A 129 4.21 3.29 15.03
N LEU A 130 4.35 3.18 13.71
CA LEU A 130 3.30 3.55 12.75
C LEU A 130 2.08 2.64 12.87
N LEU A 131 2.28 1.32 12.93
CA LEU A 131 1.19 0.35 13.11
C LEU A 131 0.45 0.57 14.43
N HIS A 132 1.17 0.84 15.51
CA HIS A 132 0.56 1.16 16.80
C HIS A 132 -0.27 2.44 16.73
N ALA A 133 0.24 3.51 16.12
CA ALA A 133 -0.50 4.75 15.94
C ALA A 133 -1.77 4.55 15.10
N ALA A 134 -1.67 3.76 14.02
CA ALA A 134 -2.82 3.42 13.19
C ALA A 134 -3.87 2.64 13.97
N GLN A 135 -3.45 1.66 14.78
CA GLN A 135 -4.35 0.89 15.64
C GLN A 135 -5.11 1.78 16.64
N GLN A 136 -4.42 2.71 17.29
CA GLN A 136 -5.03 3.62 18.26
C GLN A 136 -6.06 4.55 17.62
N CYS A 137 -5.90 4.88 16.35
CA CYS A 137 -6.81 5.76 15.60
C CYS A 137 -7.90 5.00 14.83
N GLY A 138 -7.84 3.68 14.72
CA GLY A 138 -8.66 2.92 13.76
C GLY A 138 -8.37 3.33 12.31
N ALA A 139 -7.12 3.69 12.03
CA ALA A 139 -6.68 4.20 10.73
C ALA A 139 -6.09 3.08 9.86
N TRP A 140 -6.04 3.31 8.55
CA TRP A 140 -5.42 2.43 7.57
C TRP A 140 -4.03 2.95 7.19
N VAL A 141 -3.16 2.06 6.74
CA VAL A 141 -1.84 2.41 6.22
C VAL A 141 -1.71 1.88 4.79
N ILE A 142 -1.42 2.77 3.84
CA ILE A 142 -1.06 2.40 2.48
C ILE A 142 0.45 2.18 2.45
N GLU A 143 0.87 0.95 2.19
CA GLU A 143 2.25 0.59 1.90
C GLU A 143 2.43 0.50 0.39
N ASP A 144 3.14 1.47 -0.19
CA ASP A 144 3.53 1.44 -1.61
C ASP A 144 4.90 0.77 -1.75
N ASP A 145 4.91 -0.44 -2.30
CA ASP A 145 6.11 -1.26 -2.51
C ASP A 145 6.45 -1.32 -4.01
N TYR A 146 6.73 -0.14 -4.59
CA TYR A 146 6.86 0.07 -6.02
C TYR A 146 8.09 -0.60 -6.66
N ASP A 147 9.12 -0.93 -5.88
CA ASP A 147 10.39 -1.52 -6.32
C ASP A 147 10.91 -2.64 -5.41
N GLY A 148 10.07 -3.16 -4.53
CA GLY A 148 10.45 -4.15 -3.51
C GLY A 148 11.02 -5.46 -4.02
N GLU A 149 10.95 -5.72 -5.33
CA GLU A 149 11.60 -6.86 -6.00
C GLU A 149 13.09 -6.61 -6.28
N PHE A 150 13.54 -5.35 -6.20
CA PHE A 150 14.92 -4.94 -6.52
C PHE A 150 15.69 -4.55 -5.26
N PHE A 151 15.99 -5.53 -4.42
CA PHE A 151 16.82 -5.30 -3.25
C PHE A 151 18.25 -5.81 -3.49
N PHE A 152 19.22 -4.89 -3.55
CA PHE A 152 20.61 -5.18 -3.88
C PHE A 152 21.53 -5.40 -2.66
N GLY A 153 21.01 -5.32 -1.45
CA GLY A 153 21.78 -5.29 -0.21
C GLY A 153 21.59 -6.49 0.75
N GLY A 154 21.39 -7.70 0.22
CA GLY A 154 21.17 -8.89 1.06
C GLY A 154 19.68 -9.25 1.19
N ARG A 155 19.23 -9.68 2.39
CA ARG A 155 17.81 -10.00 2.60
C ARG A 155 17.00 -8.70 2.73
N PRO A 156 15.92 -8.51 1.93
CA PRO A 156 15.07 -7.34 2.08
C PRO A 156 14.45 -7.30 3.50
N PRO A 157 14.26 -6.10 4.06
CA PRO A 157 13.55 -5.97 5.33
C PRO A 157 12.13 -6.50 5.19
N PRO A 158 11.52 -7.01 6.28
CA PRO A 158 10.13 -7.44 6.24
C PRO A 158 9.23 -6.26 5.83
N THR A 159 8.22 -6.50 4.99
CA THR A 159 7.25 -5.46 4.62
C THR A 159 6.45 -5.01 5.84
N LEU A 160 5.87 -3.82 5.78
CA LEU A 160 4.96 -3.36 6.84
C LEU A 160 3.75 -4.31 6.95
N LYS A 161 3.23 -4.75 5.79
CA LYS A 161 2.15 -5.74 5.69
C LYS A 161 2.49 -7.06 6.36
N SER A 162 3.74 -7.55 6.24
CA SER A 162 4.13 -8.85 6.80
C SER A 162 4.25 -8.84 8.33
N VAL A 163 4.40 -7.67 8.95
CA VAL A 163 4.46 -7.49 10.40
C VAL A 163 3.18 -6.89 11.01
N ASP A 164 2.18 -6.65 10.16
CA ASP A 164 0.87 -6.14 10.56
C ASP A 164 0.01 -7.26 11.16
N THR A 165 -0.13 -7.27 12.48
CA THR A 165 -0.94 -8.26 13.21
C THR A 165 -2.39 -7.85 13.39
N HIS A 166 -2.75 -6.61 13.04
CA HIS A 166 -4.11 -6.07 13.24
C HIS A 166 -4.88 -5.86 11.93
N GLY A 167 -4.26 -6.17 10.79
CA GLY A 167 -4.92 -6.09 9.50
C GLY A 167 -5.23 -4.66 9.06
N GLN A 168 -4.33 -3.71 9.30
CA GLN A 168 -4.53 -2.29 8.97
C GLN A 168 -3.77 -1.83 7.71
N VAL A 169 -2.87 -2.68 7.19
CA VAL A 169 -2.06 -2.32 6.03
C VAL A 169 -2.73 -2.77 4.74
N ILE A 170 -2.92 -1.81 3.84
CA ILE A 170 -3.28 -2.02 2.43
C ILE A 170 -1.97 -1.96 1.64
N TYR A 171 -1.57 -3.09 1.08
CA TYR A 171 -0.32 -3.18 0.34
C TYR A 171 -0.59 -2.95 -1.15
N VAL A 172 0.22 -2.11 -1.77
CA VAL A 172 0.14 -1.79 -3.20
C VAL A 172 1.44 -2.21 -3.88
N GLY A 173 1.31 -3.03 -4.91
CA GLY A 173 2.42 -3.46 -5.74
C GLY A 173 2.20 -3.13 -7.22
N THR A 174 3.27 -3.10 -7.99
CA THR A 174 3.24 -2.77 -9.42
C THR A 174 4.12 -3.69 -10.24
N PHE A 175 3.69 -4.00 -11.47
CA PHE A 175 4.50 -4.69 -12.47
C PHE A 175 5.34 -3.74 -13.33
N SER A 176 5.22 -2.42 -13.13
CA SER A 176 5.89 -1.42 -13.97
C SER A 176 7.41 -1.48 -13.91
N LYS A 177 7.97 -2.00 -12.82
CA LYS A 177 9.42 -2.13 -12.63
C LYS A 177 9.93 -3.52 -12.97
N SER A 178 9.17 -4.57 -12.62
CA SER A 178 9.55 -5.96 -12.86
C SER A 178 9.31 -6.42 -14.30
N LEU A 179 8.33 -5.83 -15.00
CA LEU A 179 8.06 -6.09 -16.42
C LEU A 179 8.37 -4.85 -17.25
N PHE A 180 7.37 -4.01 -17.52
CA PHE A 180 7.56 -2.73 -18.22
C PHE A 180 6.43 -1.75 -17.92
N PRO A 181 6.73 -0.43 -17.90
CA PRO A 181 5.75 0.59 -17.48
C PRO A 181 4.51 0.67 -18.37
N ALA A 182 4.62 0.36 -19.67
CA ALA A 182 3.51 0.43 -20.62
C ALA A 182 2.41 -0.62 -20.37
N LEU A 183 2.70 -1.67 -19.61
CA LEU A 183 1.72 -2.69 -19.23
C LEU A 183 0.58 -2.11 -18.37
N ARG A 184 0.86 -1.05 -17.62
CA ARG A 184 -0.10 -0.36 -16.76
C ARG A 184 -0.85 -1.33 -15.84
N LEU A 185 -0.15 -2.29 -15.25
CA LEU A 185 -0.72 -3.29 -14.37
C LEU A 185 -0.12 -3.16 -12.97
N GLY A 186 -0.98 -3.23 -11.98
CA GLY A 186 -0.64 -3.26 -10.57
C GLY A 186 -1.64 -4.10 -9.79
N TYR A 187 -1.44 -4.17 -8.51
CA TYR A 187 -2.37 -4.86 -7.62
C TYR A 187 -2.40 -4.18 -6.25
N LEU A 188 -3.53 -4.30 -5.58
CA LEU A 188 -3.64 -3.99 -4.17
C LEU A 188 -4.03 -5.25 -3.41
N LEU A 189 -3.49 -5.39 -2.21
CA LEU A 189 -3.86 -6.42 -1.25
C LEU A 189 -4.61 -5.74 -0.10
N ALA A 190 -5.90 -5.97 -0.04
CA ALA A 190 -6.75 -5.45 1.01
C ALA A 190 -6.66 -6.33 2.28
N PRO A 191 -6.72 -5.73 3.48
CA PRO A 191 -6.93 -6.51 4.69
C PRO A 191 -8.31 -7.17 4.70
N PRO A 192 -8.49 -8.28 5.46
CA PRO A 192 -9.77 -9.02 5.47
C PRO A 192 -10.99 -8.15 5.77
N ALA A 193 -10.85 -7.16 6.64
CA ALA A 193 -11.94 -6.24 7.00
C ALA A 193 -12.43 -5.35 5.84
N LEU A 194 -11.65 -5.23 4.76
CA LEU A 194 -12.00 -4.49 3.53
C LEU A 194 -12.30 -5.46 2.36
N GLY A 195 -12.20 -6.77 2.59
CA GLY A 195 -12.53 -7.78 1.61
C GLY A 195 -14.04 -7.87 1.32
N ARG A 196 -14.40 -8.75 0.40
CA ARG A 196 -15.81 -9.04 0.14
C ARG A 196 -16.47 -9.52 1.43
N PRO A 197 -17.69 -9.05 1.76
CA PRO A 197 -18.46 -9.68 2.81
C PRO A 197 -18.63 -11.17 2.45
N GLU A 198 -18.45 -12.05 3.42
CA GLU A 198 -18.79 -13.47 3.24
C GLU A 198 -20.25 -13.57 2.81
N PRO A 199 -20.56 -14.45 1.85
CA PRO A 199 -21.93 -14.63 1.35
C PRO A 199 -22.91 -15.14 2.40
#